data_c8b7abcf33a18455501c02f12142c7b3
#
_entry.id   c8b7abcf33a18455501c02f12142c7b3
#
_cell.length_a   1.000
_cell.length_b   1.000
_cell.length_c   1.000
_cell.angle_alpha   90.00
_cell.angle_beta   90.00
_cell.angle_gamma   90.00
#
_symmetry.space_group_name_H-M   'P 1'
#
loop_
_entity.id
_entity.type
_entity.pdbx_description
1 polymer ?
#
loop_
_entity_poly.entity_id
_entity_poly.type
_entity_poly.pdbx_seq_one_letter_code
_entity_poly.pdbx_strand_id
1 'polypeptide(L)'
;MDPDLKEQLVGQFRHYLDASPTEDGELQAESGEIDLFTLFTELAALKNEVRLESRQVKQALDHSRELIERLRENNLQFSNELVRRRQGEDELRQVAERPLLLEILELRDRIEAAMQSLQAYRPGLLERPDGKKGRLVRGVGEGMEITLRRVDGLLARYQISPLDSVGRRMDPNTMRVCGKEQRDDQDDGIVLAEVRKGFLRAEQVLRLAEVVVNKKESEV
;
A
#
# COMPACT_ATOMS: atom_id res chain seq x y z
N MET A 1 0.31 39.13 47.66
CA MET A 1 1.24 40.09 48.27
C MET A 1 0.57 40.55 49.57
N ASP A 2 1.20 40.24 50.66
CA ASP A 2 0.66 40.39 52.01
C ASP A 2 0.37 41.87 52.28
N PRO A 3 -0.83 42.27 52.78
CA PRO A 3 -1.17 43.67 53.02
C PRO A 3 -0.21 44.37 54.02
N ASP A 4 0.24 43.62 55.04
CA ASP A 4 1.18 44.13 56.05
C ASP A 4 2.55 44.46 55.46
N LEU A 5 3.04 43.67 54.50
CA LEU A 5 4.31 43.94 53.80
C LEU A 5 4.22 45.19 52.91
N LYS A 6 3.03 45.45 52.37
CA LYS A 6 2.76 46.61 51.55
C LYS A 6 2.75 47.91 52.35
N GLU A 7 2.14 47.85 53.57
CA GLU A 7 2.15 49.01 54.51
C GLU A 7 3.53 49.29 55.05
N GLN A 8 4.33 48.26 55.37
CA GLN A 8 5.73 48.44 55.77
C GLN A 8 6.58 49.10 54.69
N LEU A 9 6.47 48.68 53.44
CA LEU A 9 7.20 49.29 52.30
C LEU A 9 6.77 50.73 52.07
N VAL A 10 5.48 51.04 52.18
CA VAL A 10 4.97 52.40 52.02
C VAL A 10 5.43 53.28 53.22
N GLY A 11 5.49 52.74 54.42
CA GLY A 11 6.01 53.44 55.62
C GLY A 11 7.50 53.74 55.47
N GLN A 12 8.32 52.80 55.02
CA GLN A 12 9.75 53.01 54.74
C GLN A 12 10.00 54.04 53.66
N PHE A 13 9.19 54.02 52.61
CA PHE A 13 9.30 54.97 51.51
C PHE A 13 8.92 56.40 51.96
N ARG A 14 7.87 56.56 52.77
CA ARG A 14 7.53 57.87 53.37
C ARG A 14 8.64 58.40 54.28
N HIS A 15 9.19 57.56 55.17
CA HIS A 15 10.29 57.92 56.06
C HIS A 15 11.53 58.36 55.28
N TYR A 16 11.83 57.73 54.14
CA TYR A 16 12.93 58.09 53.24
C TYR A 16 12.69 59.44 52.57
N LEU A 17 11.45 59.71 52.11
CA LEU A 17 11.09 61.02 51.55
C LEU A 17 11.12 62.15 52.56
N ASP A 18 10.72 61.90 53.80
CA ASP A 18 10.72 62.89 54.88
C ASP A 18 12.12 63.14 55.46
N ALA A 19 13.04 62.17 55.29
CA ALA A 19 14.43 62.25 55.75
C ALA A 19 15.37 62.86 54.70
N SER A 20 14.89 63.14 53.47
CA SER A 20 15.67 63.84 52.45
C SER A 20 15.76 65.32 52.81
N PRO A 21 16.96 65.90 53.12
CA PRO A 21 17.10 67.28 53.44
C PRO A 21 16.82 68.09 52.15
N THR A 22 15.87 69.03 52.25
CA THR A 22 15.71 70.12 51.30
C THR A 22 16.88 71.07 51.49
N GLU A 23 18.00 70.82 50.89
CA GLU A 23 19.06 71.84 50.76
C GLU A 23 19.10 72.35 49.35
N ASP A 24 18.64 73.62 49.19
CA ASP A 24 19.09 74.48 48.12
C ASP A 24 20.63 74.63 48.20
N GLY A 25 21.32 73.98 47.34
CA GLY A 25 22.76 74.05 47.31
C GLY A 25 23.33 73.47 46.03
N GLU A 26 23.77 74.25 45.11
CA GLU A 26 24.66 73.92 44.01
C GLU A 26 25.67 72.86 44.45
N LEU A 27 25.61 71.66 43.88
CA LEU A 27 26.70 70.70 44.04
C LEU A 27 26.98 69.98 42.74
N GLN A 28 28.19 70.17 42.39
CA GLN A 28 29.01 69.45 41.44
C GLN A 28 28.72 67.92 41.46
N ALA A 29 28.54 67.42 40.27
CA ALA A 29 28.54 66.04 39.99
C ALA A 29 29.88 65.38 40.34
N GLU A 30 29.89 64.38 41.16
CA GLU A 30 30.75 63.20 41.11
C GLU A 30 30.62 62.38 42.40
N SER A 31 29.58 61.64 42.48
CA SER A 31 29.60 60.35 43.20
C SER A 31 28.37 59.51 42.76
N GLY A 32 28.61 58.36 42.22
CA GLY A 32 27.56 57.50 41.70
C GLY A 32 26.65 56.94 42.80
N GLU A 33 25.86 57.78 43.39
CA GLU A 33 24.68 57.36 44.16
C GLU A 33 23.61 56.97 43.18
N ILE A 34 23.41 55.68 43.04
CA ILE A 34 22.32 55.12 42.26
C ILE A 34 21.04 55.62 42.97
N ASP A 35 20.38 56.62 42.38
CA ASP A 35 19.12 57.15 42.90
C ASP A 35 18.08 56.02 42.88
N LEU A 36 17.51 55.70 44.03
CA LEU A 36 16.51 54.66 44.21
C LEU A 36 15.36 54.83 43.21
N PHE A 37 14.99 56.03 42.84
CA PHE A 37 13.98 56.31 41.82
C PHE A 37 14.40 55.88 40.44
N THR A 38 15.64 56.12 40.05
CA THR A 38 16.21 55.64 38.78
C THR A 38 16.22 54.11 38.73
N LEU A 39 16.63 53.45 39.87
CA LEU A 39 16.61 52.00 39.97
C LEU A 39 15.19 51.41 39.84
N PHE A 40 14.18 52.02 40.49
CA PHE A 40 12.79 51.59 40.35
C PHE A 40 12.25 51.78 38.93
N THR A 41 12.66 52.86 38.26
CA THR A 41 12.26 53.13 36.87
C THR A 41 12.86 52.11 35.92
N GLU A 42 14.14 51.76 36.07
CA GLU A 42 14.80 50.70 35.30
C GLU A 42 14.19 49.32 35.59
N LEU A 43 13.91 49.00 36.84
CA LEU A 43 13.21 47.73 37.17
C LEU A 43 11.81 47.67 36.57
N ALA A 44 11.08 48.78 36.55
CA ALA A 44 9.77 48.85 35.90
C ALA A 44 9.88 48.68 34.36
N ALA A 45 10.88 49.28 33.74
CA ALA A 45 11.18 49.15 32.34
C ALA A 45 11.57 47.69 32.02
N LEU A 46 12.50 47.10 32.75
CA LEU A 46 12.91 45.69 32.60
C LEU A 46 11.72 44.73 32.79
N LYS A 47 10.88 44.98 33.78
CA LYS A 47 9.65 44.18 33.97
C LYS A 47 8.71 44.22 32.78
N ASN A 48 8.56 45.39 32.17
CA ASN A 48 7.73 45.55 30.96
C ASN A 48 8.39 44.89 29.75
N GLU A 49 9.69 44.99 29.58
CA GLU A 49 10.46 44.34 28.51
C GLU A 49 10.36 42.82 28.61
N VAL A 50 10.62 42.24 29.79
CA VAL A 50 10.44 40.79 30.03
C VAL A 50 9.00 40.31 29.75
N ARG A 51 8.00 41.18 30.06
CA ARG A 51 6.61 40.85 29.70
C ARG A 51 6.35 40.82 28.18
N LEU A 52 6.92 41.76 27.46
CA LEU A 52 6.81 41.81 26.00
C LEU A 52 7.53 40.66 25.37
N GLU A 53 8.75 40.36 25.75
CA GLU A 53 9.51 39.21 25.29
C GLU A 53 8.77 37.89 25.60
N SER A 54 8.26 37.71 26.81
CA SER A 54 7.49 36.51 27.17
C SER A 54 6.23 36.32 26.30
N ARG A 55 5.57 37.41 25.92
CA ARG A 55 4.44 37.37 24.97
C ARG A 55 4.88 37.00 23.58
N GLN A 56 5.98 37.55 23.09
CA GLN A 56 6.53 37.22 21.76
C GLN A 56 6.96 35.76 21.68
N VAL A 57 7.68 35.27 22.71
CA VAL A 57 8.08 33.86 22.81
C VAL A 57 6.85 32.93 22.81
N LYS A 58 5.83 33.30 23.59
CA LYS A 58 4.59 32.51 23.60
C LYS A 58 3.93 32.48 22.23
N GLN A 59 3.81 33.61 21.55
CA GLN A 59 3.23 33.68 20.20
C GLN A 59 4.06 32.88 19.20
N ALA A 60 5.39 32.95 19.26
CA ALA A 60 6.28 32.17 18.40
C ALA A 60 6.12 30.66 18.62
N LEU A 61 5.98 30.23 19.89
CA LEU A 61 5.72 28.83 20.24
C LEU A 61 4.35 28.36 19.75
N ASP A 62 3.32 29.16 19.89
CA ASP A 62 1.97 28.83 19.42
C ASP A 62 1.94 28.71 17.90
N HIS A 63 2.60 29.64 17.19
CA HIS A 63 2.75 29.58 15.73
C HIS A 63 3.56 28.34 15.29
N SER A 64 4.66 28.03 15.99
CA SER A 64 5.45 26.82 15.71
C SER A 64 4.63 25.54 15.89
N ARG A 65 3.80 25.48 16.94
CA ARG A 65 2.88 24.34 17.14
C ARG A 65 1.88 24.19 16.00
N GLU A 66 1.29 25.30 15.57
CA GLU A 66 0.35 25.30 14.46
C GLU A 66 1.01 24.83 13.15
N LEU A 67 2.23 25.29 12.87
CA LEU A 67 3.01 24.85 11.70
C LEU A 67 3.33 23.34 11.77
N ILE A 68 3.71 22.83 12.94
CA ILE A 68 4.00 21.40 13.13
C ILE A 68 2.74 20.58 12.87
N GLU A 69 1.58 21.02 13.37
CA GLU A 69 0.32 20.32 13.17
C GLU A 69 -0.09 20.31 11.69
N ARG A 70 0.00 21.43 11.00
CA ARG A 70 -0.23 21.50 9.55
C ARG A 70 0.72 20.63 8.75
N LEU A 71 2.00 20.55 9.15
CA LEU A 71 2.98 19.66 8.51
C LEU A 71 2.62 18.20 8.72
N ARG A 72 2.14 17.82 9.91
CA ARG A 72 1.67 16.45 10.19
C ARG A 72 0.46 16.08 9.34
N GLU A 73 -0.53 16.96 9.28
CA GLU A 73 -1.72 16.76 8.46
C GLU A 73 -1.36 16.61 6.97
N ASN A 74 -0.51 17.48 6.45
CA ASN A 74 -0.02 17.40 5.07
C ASN A 74 0.74 16.09 4.81
N ASN A 75 1.61 15.65 5.72
CA ASN A 75 2.33 14.38 5.59
C ASN A 75 1.36 13.18 5.55
N LEU A 76 0.32 13.18 6.38
CA LEU A 76 -0.70 12.13 6.37
C LEU A 76 -1.48 12.14 5.04
N GLN A 77 -1.84 13.32 4.53
CA GLN A 77 -2.52 13.44 3.24
C GLN A 77 -1.65 12.94 2.10
N PHE A 78 -0.37 13.35 2.03
CA PHE A 78 0.57 12.86 1.03
C PHE A 78 0.78 11.35 1.11
N SER A 79 0.90 10.80 2.32
CA SER A 79 1.03 9.36 2.52
C SER A 79 -0.18 8.61 1.96
N ASN A 80 -1.38 9.07 2.27
CA ASN A 80 -2.63 8.48 1.78
C ASN A 80 -2.76 8.61 0.25
N GLU A 81 -2.35 9.74 -0.32
CA GLU A 81 -2.38 9.94 -1.77
C GLU A 81 -1.37 9.05 -2.50
N LEU A 82 -0.16 8.86 -1.94
CA LEU A 82 0.83 7.94 -2.50
C LEU A 82 0.32 6.48 -2.50
N VAL A 83 -0.36 6.05 -1.44
CA VAL A 83 -0.97 4.71 -1.38
C VAL A 83 -2.05 4.58 -2.45
N ARG A 84 -2.93 5.57 -2.58
CA ARG A 84 -3.97 5.58 -3.62
C ARG A 84 -3.40 5.53 -5.03
N ARG A 85 -2.36 6.32 -5.31
CA ARG A 85 -1.71 6.32 -6.64
C ARG A 85 -1.10 4.97 -6.96
N ARG A 86 -0.39 4.36 -6.03
CA ARG A 86 0.19 3.02 -6.22
C ARG A 86 -0.89 1.97 -6.51
N GLN A 87 -1.98 1.98 -5.76
CA GLN A 87 -3.11 1.08 -6.03
C GLN A 87 -3.71 1.30 -7.42
N GLY A 88 -3.92 2.55 -7.82
CA GLY A 88 -4.43 2.88 -9.16
C GLY A 88 -3.46 2.49 -10.28
N GLU A 89 -2.15 2.66 -10.10
CA GLU A 89 -1.13 2.23 -11.07
C GLU A 89 -1.11 0.69 -11.20
N ASP A 90 -1.21 -0.04 -10.08
CA ASP A 90 -1.26 -1.50 -10.09
C ASP A 90 -2.53 -2.02 -10.79
N GLU A 91 -3.68 -1.41 -10.53
CA GLU A 91 -4.93 -1.75 -11.22
C GLU A 91 -4.85 -1.49 -12.73
N LEU A 92 -4.36 -0.31 -13.13
CA LEU A 92 -4.16 0.03 -14.54
C LEU A 92 -3.19 -0.93 -15.23
N ARG A 93 -2.11 -1.29 -14.56
CA ARG A 93 -1.15 -2.27 -15.04
C ARG A 93 -1.78 -3.65 -15.21
N GLN A 94 -2.57 -4.10 -14.24
CA GLN A 94 -3.27 -5.38 -14.34
C GLN A 94 -4.25 -5.40 -15.53
N VAL A 95 -5.01 -4.33 -15.72
CA VAL A 95 -5.94 -4.19 -16.86
C VAL A 95 -5.19 -4.18 -18.19
N ALA A 96 -4.07 -3.45 -18.28
CA ALA A 96 -3.25 -3.38 -19.51
C ALA A 96 -2.54 -4.70 -19.84
N GLU A 97 -2.08 -5.45 -18.83
CA GLU A 97 -1.39 -6.72 -19.01
C GLU A 97 -2.35 -7.88 -19.34
N ARG A 98 -3.62 -7.80 -18.91
CA ARG A 98 -4.60 -8.88 -19.05
C ARG A 98 -4.77 -9.41 -20.49
N PRO A 99 -4.94 -8.58 -21.52
CA PRO A 99 -5.07 -9.06 -22.91
C PRO A 99 -3.84 -9.85 -23.37
N LEU A 100 -2.65 -9.33 -23.07
CA LEU A 100 -1.38 -9.99 -23.42
C LEU A 100 -1.25 -11.36 -22.74
N LEU A 101 -1.60 -11.44 -21.46
CA LEU A 101 -1.55 -12.69 -20.71
C LEU A 101 -2.55 -13.72 -21.27
N LEU A 102 -3.74 -13.28 -21.70
CA LEU A 102 -4.71 -14.17 -22.36
C LEU A 102 -4.19 -14.71 -23.68
N GLU A 103 -3.48 -13.90 -24.49
CA GLU A 103 -2.85 -14.35 -25.74
C GLU A 103 -1.74 -15.39 -25.46
N ILE A 104 -0.95 -15.19 -24.40
CA ILE A 104 0.07 -16.16 -23.97
C ILE A 104 -0.60 -17.49 -23.55
N LEU A 105 -1.73 -17.43 -22.84
CA LEU A 105 -2.50 -18.63 -22.49
C LEU A 105 -3.07 -19.34 -23.73
N GLU A 106 -3.50 -18.61 -24.74
CA GLU A 106 -3.94 -19.21 -25.99
C GLU A 106 -2.79 -19.90 -26.74
N LEU A 107 -1.61 -19.27 -26.78
CA LEU A 107 -0.42 -19.90 -27.36
C LEU A 107 -0.05 -21.19 -26.60
N ARG A 108 -0.09 -21.15 -25.27
CA ARG A 108 0.12 -22.31 -24.40
C ARG A 108 -0.85 -23.45 -24.75
N ASP A 109 -2.15 -23.15 -24.85
CA ASP A 109 -3.18 -24.15 -25.16
C ASP A 109 -2.94 -24.77 -26.55
N ARG A 110 -2.51 -23.97 -27.54
CA ARG A 110 -2.18 -24.49 -28.88
C ARG A 110 -0.98 -25.44 -28.86
N ILE A 111 0.05 -25.11 -28.06
CA ILE A 111 1.22 -26.00 -27.88
C ILE A 111 0.79 -27.31 -27.20
N GLU A 112 -0.05 -27.25 -26.16
CA GLU A 112 -0.57 -28.41 -25.45
C GLU A 112 -1.42 -29.29 -26.38
N ALA A 113 -2.32 -28.72 -27.17
CA ALA A 113 -3.14 -29.43 -28.14
C ALA A 113 -2.29 -30.09 -29.25
N ALA A 114 -1.26 -29.38 -29.75
CA ALA A 114 -0.34 -29.95 -30.74
C ALA A 114 0.44 -31.13 -30.13
N MET A 115 0.88 -31.04 -28.89
CA MET A 115 1.57 -32.11 -28.18
C MET A 115 0.66 -33.34 -27.98
N GLN A 116 -0.60 -33.12 -27.58
CA GLN A 116 -1.60 -34.21 -27.45
C GLN A 116 -1.85 -34.88 -28.80
N SER A 117 -1.92 -34.10 -29.90
CA SER A 117 -2.09 -34.65 -31.25
C SER A 117 -0.89 -35.50 -31.69
N LEU A 118 0.34 -35.06 -31.35
CA LEU A 118 1.55 -35.85 -31.60
C LEU A 118 1.62 -37.12 -30.78
N GLN A 119 1.15 -37.12 -29.54
CA GLN A 119 1.09 -38.29 -28.67
C GLN A 119 0.01 -39.28 -29.13
N ALA A 120 -1.09 -38.77 -29.69
CA ALA A 120 -2.14 -39.58 -30.27
C ALA A 120 -1.76 -40.21 -31.62
N TYR A 121 -0.69 -39.70 -32.25
CA TYR A 121 -0.20 -40.22 -33.52
C TYR A 121 0.28 -41.67 -33.34
N ARG A 122 -0.41 -42.61 -33.99
CA ARG A 122 -0.02 -44.04 -34.05
C ARG A 122 0.58 -44.29 -35.41
N PRO A 123 1.84 -44.76 -35.52
CA PRO A 123 2.41 -45.17 -36.80
C PRO A 123 1.56 -46.30 -37.38
N GLY A 124 1.29 -46.23 -38.70
CA GLY A 124 0.55 -47.27 -39.40
C GLY A 124 1.26 -48.63 -39.33
N LEU A 125 0.52 -49.72 -39.60
CA LEU A 125 1.01 -51.11 -39.52
C LEU A 125 2.27 -51.42 -40.34
N LEU A 126 2.63 -50.59 -41.32
CA LEU A 126 3.81 -50.68 -42.17
C LEU A 126 4.97 -49.77 -41.79
N GLU A 127 4.77 -48.87 -40.81
CA GLU A 127 5.83 -47.94 -40.35
C GLU A 127 6.54 -48.52 -39.13
N ARG A 128 7.85 -48.71 -39.24
CA ARG A 128 8.66 -49.11 -38.06
C ARG A 128 8.71 -47.98 -37.05
N PRO A 129 8.38 -48.22 -35.78
CA PRO A 129 8.38 -47.17 -34.74
C PRO A 129 9.74 -46.48 -34.55
N ASP A 130 10.84 -47.14 -34.90
CA ASP A 130 12.21 -46.59 -34.84
C ASP A 130 12.72 -46.00 -36.18
N GLY A 131 11.84 -45.82 -37.15
CA GLY A 131 12.15 -45.16 -38.42
C GLY A 131 12.48 -43.66 -38.26
N LYS A 132 13.04 -43.06 -39.32
CA LYS A 132 13.37 -41.63 -39.32
C LYS A 132 12.21 -40.72 -38.91
N LYS A 133 10.97 -41.08 -39.31
CA LYS A 133 9.75 -40.36 -39.00
C LYS A 133 9.40 -40.45 -37.50
N GLY A 134 9.49 -41.65 -36.91
CA GLY A 134 9.20 -41.84 -35.47
C GLY A 134 10.18 -41.06 -34.58
N ARG A 135 11.46 -41.01 -34.94
CA ARG A 135 12.46 -40.21 -34.24
C ARG A 135 12.19 -38.71 -34.34
N LEU A 136 11.77 -38.24 -35.54
CA LEU A 136 11.42 -36.82 -35.75
C LEU A 136 10.20 -36.44 -34.86
N VAL A 137 9.12 -37.23 -34.91
CA VAL A 137 7.91 -36.98 -34.11
C VAL A 137 8.23 -36.92 -32.60
N ARG A 138 9.06 -37.86 -32.12
CA ARG A 138 9.52 -37.88 -30.73
C ARG A 138 10.34 -36.62 -30.39
N GLY A 139 11.32 -36.23 -31.23
CA GLY A 139 12.14 -35.04 -31.00
C GLY A 139 11.32 -33.75 -31.03
N VAL A 140 10.31 -33.63 -31.91
CA VAL A 140 9.39 -32.49 -31.91
C VAL A 140 8.55 -32.49 -30.65
N GLY A 141 8.03 -33.64 -30.20
CA GLY A 141 7.26 -33.75 -28.95
C GLY A 141 8.06 -33.34 -27.71
N GLU A 142 9.33 -33.80 -27.60
CA GLU A 142 10.22 -33.40 -26.52
C GLU A 142 10.53 -31.89 -26.54
N GLY A 143 10.75 -31.31 -27.73
CA GLY A 143 10.93 -29.86 -27.87
C GLY A 143 9.71 -29.03 -27.46
N MET A 144 8.51 -29.51 -27.82
CA MET A 144 7.25 -28.87 -27.39
C MET A 144 7.04 -28.95 -25.88
N GLU A 145 7.36 -30.10 -25.27
CA GLU A 145 7.27 -30.27 -23.82
C GLU A 145 8.19 -29.30 -23.06
N ILE A 146 9.43 -29.16 -23.54
CA ILE A 146 10.39 -28.19 -22.96
C ILE A 146 9.84 -26.75 -23.11
N THR A 147 9.26 -26.43 -24.27
CA THR A 147 8.68 -25.10 -24.53
C THR A 147 7.49 -24.85 -23.62
N LEU A 148 6.60 -25.82 -23.45
CA LEU A 148 5.44 -25.72 -22.56
C LEU A 148 5.86 -25.49 -21.12
N ARG A 149 6.84 -26.24 -20.61
CA ARG A 149 7.40 -26.06 -19.27
C ARG A 149 8.01 -24.64 -19.09
N ARG A 150 8.63 -24.09 -20.13
CA ARG A 150 9.15 -22.71 -20.10
C ARG A 150 8.04 -21.68 -20.03
N VAL A 151 6.96 -21.87 -20.79
CA VAL A 151 5.79 -21.00 -20.75
C VAL A 151 5.13 -21.06 -19.36
N ASP A 152 4.95 -22.26 -18.81
CA ASP A 152 4.38 -22.43 -17.47
C ASP A 152 5.28 -21.79 -16.38
N GLY A 153 6.60 -21.93 -16.51
CA GLY A 153 7.55 -21.25 -15.63
C GLY A 153 7.52 -19.72 -15.73
N LEU A 154 7.26 -19.19 -16.94
CA LEU A 154 7.07 -17.76 -17.14
C LEU A 154 5.76 -17.30 -16.47
N LEU A 155 4.66 -18.01 -16.69
CA LEU A 155 3.36 -17.72 -16.07
C LEU A 155 3.46 -17.72 -14.54
N ALA A 156 4.18 -18.68 -13.95
CA ALA A 156 4.39 -18.75 -12.52
C ALA A 156 5.11 -17.51 -11.95
N ARG A 157 6.06 -16.92 -12.67
CA ARG A 157 6.72 -15.65 -12.27
C ARG A 157 5.75 -14.47 -12.21
N TYR A 158 4.70 -14.50 -13.04
CA TYR A 158 3.62 -13.51 -13.00
C TYR A 158 2.48 -13.90 -12.06
N GLN A 159 2.74 -14.85 -11.14
CA GLN A 159 1.76 -15.37 -10.19
C GLN A 159 0.51 -15.96 -10.86
N ILE A 160 0.68 -16.51 -12.06
CA ILE A 160 -0.38 -17.17 -12.79
C ILE A 160 -0.24 -18.67 -12.57
N SER A 161 -1.30 -19.28 -12.00
CA SER A 161 -1.39 -20.70 -11.70
C SER A 161 -2.60 -21.33 -12.39
N PRO A 162 -2.51 -22.59 -12.82
CA PRO A 162 -3.65 -23.30 -13.34
C PRO A 162 -4.68 -23.57 -12.24
N LEU A 163 -5.94 -23.61 -12.63
CA LEU A 163 -7.04 -24.00 -11.76
C LEU A 163 -7.20 -25.51 -11.85
N ASP A 164 -7.19 -26.22 -10.71
CA ASP A 164 -7.54 -27.63 -10.64
C ASP A 164 -9.05 -27.77 -10.59
N SER A 165 -9.67 -28.14 -11.70
CA SER A 165 -11.12 -28.23 -11.83
C SER A 165 -11.64 -29.69 -11.82
N VAL A 166 -10.89 -30.62 -12.35
CA VAL A 166 -11.33 -32.04 -12.52
C VAL A 166 -11.53 -32.72 -11.17
N GLY A 167 -12.65 -33.39 -11.02
CA GLY A 167 -13.05 -34.10 -9.78
C GLY A 167 -13.59 -33.19 -8.68
N ARG A 168 -13.64 -31.87 -8.91
CA ARG A 168 -14.24 -30.88 -7.99
C ARG A 168 -15.68 -30.58 -8.38
N ARG A 169 -16.43 -30.07 -7.42
CA ARG A 169 -17.77 -29.55 -7.69
C ARG A 169 -17.65 -28.26 -8.49
N MET A 170 -18.51 -28.09 -9.49
CA MET A 170 -18.57 -26.92 -10.35
C MET A 170 -18.78 -25.63 -9.52
N ASP A 171 -17.93 -24.65 -9.72
CA ASP A 171 -18.02 -23.30 -9.15
C ASP A 171 -18.21 -22.27 -10.26
N PRO A 172 -19.38 -21.57 -10.31
CA PRO A 172 -19.67 -20.57 -11.34
C PRO A 172 -18.69 -19.40 -11.39
N ASN A 173 -17.99 -19.10 -10.30
CA ASN A 173 -17.04 -18.00 -10.26
C ASN A 173 -15.72 -18.30 -10.98
N THR A 174 -15.35 -19.58 -11.04
CA THR A 174 -14.05 -20.02 -11.58
C THR A 174 -14.18 -20.93 -12.81
N MET A 175 -15.38 -21.48 -13.06
CA MET A 175 -15.62 -22.46 -14.10
C MET A 175 -16.82 -22.09 -14.97
N ARG A 176 -16.77 -22.50 -16.24
CA ARG A 176 -17.88 -22.39 -17.21
C ARG A 176 -18.20 -23.77 -17.75
N VAL A 177 -19.45 -24.18 -17.65
CA VAL A 177 -19.91 -25.46 -18.23
C VAL A 177 -20.01 -25.29 -19.74
N CYS A 178 -19.27 -26.11 -20.47
CA CYS A 178 -19.33 -26.20 -21.95
C CYS A 178 -19.99 -27.50 -22.43
N GLY A 179 -20.10 -28.53 -21.53
CA GLY A 179 -20.74 -29.81 -21.84
C GLY A 179 -21.29 -30.48 -20.61
N LYS A 180 -22.21 -31.42 -20.82
CA LYS A 180 -22.77 -32.26 -19.79
C LYS A 180 -22.65 -33.72 -20.24
N GLU A 181 -22.16 -34.58 -19.37
CA GLU A 181 -22.14 -36.01 -19.56
C GLU A 181 -22.84 -36.68 -18.39
N GLN A 182 -23.40 -37.86 -18.62
CA GLN A 182 -23.99 -38.69 -17.55
C GLN A 182 -23.02 -39.79 -17.20
N ARG A 183 -22.64 -39.86 -15.93
CA ARG A 183 -21.88 -40.96 -15.34
C ARG A 183 -22.49 -41.33 -14.01
N ASP A 184 -22.77 -42.64 -13.86
CA ASP A 184 -23.41 -43.15 -12.66
C ASP A 184 -22.46 -43.24 -11.47
N ASP A 185 -21.14 -43.29 -11.73
CA ASP A 185 -20.05 -43.39 -10.75
C ASP A 185 -19.69 -42.07 -10.07
N GLN A 186 -20.25 -40.95 -10.55
CA GLN A 186 -19.94 -39.61 -10.03
C GLN A 186 -21.21 -38.88 -9.57
N ASP A 187 -21.05 -37.97 -8.61
CA ASP A 187 -22.15 -37.14 -8.14
C ASP A 187 -22.55 -36.08 -9.15
N ASP A 188 -23.79 -35.58 -9.04
CA ASP A 188 -24.29 -34.48 -9.88
C ASP A 188 -23.51 -33.19 -9.62
N GLY A 189 -23.12 -32.51 -10.70
CA GLY A 189 -22.36 -31.26 -10.66
C GLY A 189 -20.85 -31.44 -10.44
N ILE A 190 -20.32 -32.67 -10.45
CA ILE A 190 -18.87 -32.89 -10.44
C ILE A 190 -18.29 -32.68 -11.83
N VAL A 191 -17.13 -32.05 -11.91
CA VAL A 191 -16.38 -31.82 -13.16
C VAL A 191 -15.73 -33.13 -13.60
N LEU A 192 -16.16 -33.65 -14.77
CA LEU A 192 -15.65 -34.88 -15.34
C LEU A 192 -14.42 -34.70 -16.19
N ALA A 193 -14.37 -33.59 -16.92
CA ALA A 193 -13.26 -33.26 -17.79
C ALA A 193 -13.11 -31.73 -17.90
N GLU A 194 -11.89 -31.30 -18.15
CA GLU A 194 -11.54 -29.94 -18.46
C GLU A 194 -11.21 -29.84 -19.96
N VAL A 195 -12.04 -29.10 -20.71
CA VAL A 195 -11.85 -28.87 -22.13
C VAL A 195 -10.81 -27.77 -22.37
N ARG A 196 -10.84 -26.76 -21.51
CA ARG A 196 -9.89 -25.65 -21.53
C ARG A 196 -9.49 -25.29 -20.11
N LYS A 197 -8.19 -25.23 -19.84
CA LYS A 197 -7.68 -24.93 -18.50
C LYS A 197 -8.04 -23.53 -18.04
N GLY A 198 -8.54 -23.42 -16.82
CA GLY A 198 -8.69 -22.17 -16.10
C GLY A 198 -7.37 -21.68 -15.52
N PHE A 199 -7.24 -20.36 -15.35
CA PHE A 199 -6.06 -19.76 -14.74
C PHE A 199 -6.44 -18.65 -13.77
N LEU A 200 -5.73 -18.62 -12.65
CA LEU A 200 -5.79 -17.55 -11.64
C LEU A 200 -4.52 -16.71 -11.70
N ARG A 201 -4.65 -15.42 -11.42
CA ARG A 201 -3.53 -14.52 -11.15
C ARG A 201 -3.69 -13.97 -9.74
N ALA A 202 -2.79 -14.30 -8.82
CA ALA A 202 -2.82 -13.85 -7.43
C ALA A 202 -4.25 -13.95 -6.82
N GLU A 203 -4.89 -15.12 -6.93
CA GLU A 203 -6.27 -15.44 -6.47
C GLU A 203 -7.41 -14.83 -7.31
N GLN A 204 -7.15 -13.94 -8.26
CA GLN A 204 -8.17 -13.43 -9.16
C GLN A 204 -8.27 -14.28 -10.43
N VAL A 205 -9.50 -14.49 -10.92
CA VAL A 205 -9.73 -15.26 -12.14
C VAL A 205 -9.23 -14.46 -13.36
N LEU A 206 -8.17 -14.98 -13.98
CA LEU A 206 -7.67 -14.49 -15.25
C LEU A 206 -8.50 -15.06 -16.42
N ARG A 207 -8.76 -16.38 -16.37
CA ARG A 207 -9.57 -17.12 -17.34
C ARG A 207 -10.33 -18.23 -16.65
N LEU A 208 -11.63 -18.35 -16.93
CA LEU A 208 -12.46 -19.44 -16.42
C LEU A 208 -12.03 -20.77 -17.05
N ALA A 209 -12.12 -21.86 -16.27
CA ALA A 209 -12.01 -23.21 -16.83
C ALA A 209 -13.27 -23.57 -17.60
N GLU A 210 -13.12 -24.13 -18.81
CA GLU A 210 -14.24 -24.71 -19.56
C GLU A 210 -14.31 -26.20 -19.25
N VAL A 211 -15.43 -26.60 -18.63
CA VAL A 211 -15.55 -27.92 -18.04
C VAL A 211 -16.78 -28.67 -18.52
N VAL A 212 -16.66 -29.99 -18.56
CA VAL A 212 -17.78 -30.93 -18.71
C VAL A 212 -18.17 -31.41 -17.33
N VAL A 213 -19.43 -31.26 -16.97
CA VAL A 213 -19.96 -31.67 -15.66
C VAL A 213 -20.84 -32.87 -15.76
N ASN A 214 -20.84 -33.67 -14.70
CA ASN A 214 -21.80 -34.75 -14.54
C ASN A 214 -23.19 -34.17 -14.30
N LYS A 215 -24.17 -34.61 -15.07
CA LYS A 215 -25.58 -34.32 -14.83
C LYS A 215 -26.38 -35.63 -14.88
N LYS A 216 -26.85 -36.07 -13.72
CA LYS A 216 -27.80 -37.21 -13.63
C LYS A 216 -29.15 -36.70 -14.12
N GLU A 217 -29.76 -37.45 -15.07
CA GLU A 217 -31.17 -37.24 -15.41
C GLU A 217 -31.99 -37.54 -14.15
N SER A 218 -32.71 -36.55 -13.67
CA SER A 218 -33.75 -36.81 -12.67
C SER A 218 -34.84 -37.61 -13.38
N GLU A 219 -35.01 -38.86 -13.04
CA GLU A 219 -36.21 -39.59 -13.40
C GLU A 219 -37.41 -38.81 -12.87
N VAL A 220 -38.24 -38.34 -13.81
CA VAL A 220 -39.54 -37.72 -13.55
C VAL A 220 -40.59 -38.82 -13.35
#